data_2b04a406cbf33892c22320c25bec43f6
#
_entry.id   2b04a406cbf33892c22320c25bec43f6
#
_cell.length_a   1.000
_cell.length_b   1.000
_cell.length_c   1.000
_cell.angle_alpha   90.00
_cell.angle_beta   90.00
_cell.angle_gamma   90.00
#
_symmetry.space_group_name_H-M   'P 1'
#
loop_
_entity.id
_entity.type
_entity.pdbx_description
1 polymer ?
#
loop_
_entity_poly.entity_id
_entity_poly.type
_entity_poly.pdbx_seq_one_letter_code
_entity_poly.pdbx_strand_id
1 'polypeptide(L)'
;MGKKLEWRQMAAIALTVVFFLFQMYLALIKQLPTMLQAPLHLLFALALVYLYNPPDKKYRKKLQKEKGETVSAQELNKFAWSRWIDILVAVGIVFQLWYVVNRYQSLVDHVLFISPVDSIDIAFMVITAVLLLEAVRRTLGGILFGFILLFIIYAWTAQYLPGILYTRGKPFAAMLKQFTEGMTMSTSGIFGSPLQTSANSLFYFIVFGAFFSAFGGEWELFLESARG
;
A
#
# COMPACT_ATOMS: atom_id res chain seq x y z
N MET A 1 -11.81 21.44 25.72
CA MET A 1 -10.46 21.82 25.25
C MET A 1 -10.14 20.99 24.00
N GLY A 2 -10.18 21.59 22.80
CA GLY A 2 -9.91 20.90 21.54
C GLY A 2 -8.45 20.51 21.44
N LYS A 3 -8.15 19.21 21.37
CA LYS A 3 -6.80 18.74 20.99
C LYS A 3 -6.44 19.34 19.62
N LYS A 4 -5.39 20.15 19.57
CA LYS A 4 -4.84 20.59 18.27
C LYS A 4 -4.49 19.35 17.46
N LEU A 5 -5.14 19.17 16.31
CA LEU A 5 -4.79 18.07 15.39
C LEU A 5 -3.32 18.23 14.98
N GLU A 6 -2.55 17.15 15.12
CA GLU A 6 -1.19 17.11 14.59
C GLU A 6 -1.26 17.24 13.06
N TRP A 7 -0.29 17.92 12.43
CA TRP A 7 -0.24 18.13 10.98
C TRP A 7 -0.43 16.83 10.17
N ARG A 8 0.07 15.70 10.70
CA ARG A 8 -0.13 14.37 10.09
C ARG A 8 -1.58 13.94 10.04
N GLN A 9 -2.35 14.24 11.08
CA GLN A 9 -3.78 13.93 11.13
C GLN A 9 -4.55 14.78 10.12
N MET A 10 -4.21 16.05 10.01
CA MET A 10 -4.80 16.96 9.01
C MET A 10 -4.47 16.49 7.58
N ALA A 11 -3.21 16.13 7.32
CA ALA A 11 -2.79 15.60 6.02
C ALA A 11 -3.50 14.26 5.69
N ALA A 12 -3.65 13.37 6.67
CA ALA A 12 -4.35 12.11 6.49
C ALA A 12 -5.84 12.32 6.18
N ILE A 13 -6.51 13.23 6.88
CA ILE A 13 -7.93 13.58 6.62
C ILE A 13 -8.08 14.17 5.21
N ALA A 14 -7.23 15.14 4.85
CA ALA A 14 -7.25 15.76 3.52
C ALA A 14 -7.03 14.70 2.42
N LEU A 15 -6.04 13.82 2.59
CA LEU A 15 -5.76 12.75 1.64
C LEU A 15 -6.90 11.74 1.55
N THR A 16 -7.55 11.42 2.68
CA THR A 16 -8.73 10.54 2.70
C THR A 16 -9.89 11.14 1.90
N VAL A 17 -10.14 12.44 2.06
CA VAL A 17 -11.18 13.15 1.30
C VAL A 17 -10.84 13.14 -0.20
N VAL A 18 -9.60 13.45 -0.58
CA VAL A 18 -9.15 13.41 -1.98
C VAL A 18 -9.30 12.00 -2.55
N PHE A 19 -8.89 10.97 -1.81
CA PHE A 19 -9.02 9.58 -2.23
C PHE A 19 -10.49 9.17 -2.42
N PHE A 20 -11.35 9.55 -1.48
CA PHE A 20 -12.80 9.31 -1.58
C PHE A 20 -13.38 9.98 -2.83
N LEU A 21 -13.11 11.27 -3.05
CA LEU A 21 -13.60 11.99 -4.22
C LEU A 21 -13.06 11.40 -5.53
N PHE A 22 -11.78 10.99 -5.56
CA PHE A 22 -11.20 10.30 -6.71
C PHE A 22 -11.94 9.00 -7.02
N GLN A 23 -12.18 8.16 -6.04
CA GLN A 23 -12.91 6.91 -6.24
C GLN A 23 -14.37 7.13 -6.64
N MET A 24 -15.05 8.13 -6.06
CA MET A 24 -16.41 8.49 -6.45
C MET A 24 -16.47 9.00 -7.91
N TYR A 25 -15.46 9.79 -8.32
CA TYR A 25 -15.33 10.20 -9.72
C TYR A 25 -15.21 8.99 -10.67
N LEU A 26 -14.40 7.99 -10.29
CA LEU A 26 -14.23 6.77 -11.09
C LEU A 26 -15.50 5.92 -11.18
N ALA A 27 -16.27 5.88 -10.09
CA ALA A 27 -17.53 5.13 -10.05
C ALA A 27 -18.64 5.77 -10.87
N LEU A 28 -18.76 7.11 -10.82
CA LEU A 28 -19.93 7.83 -11.31
C LEU A 28 -19.73 8.47 -12.69
N ILE A 29 -18.48 8.82 -13.05
CA ILE A 29 -18.23 9.66 -14.23
C ILE A 29 -17.41 8.91 -15.28
N LYS A 30 -16.23 8.40 -14.93
CA LYS A 30 -15.33 7.79 -15.91
C LYS A 30 -14.41 6.75 -15.26
N GLN A 31 -14.55 5.49 -15.68
CA GLN A 31 -13.59 4.45 -15.30
C GLN A 31 -12.25 4.65 -16.01
N LEU A 32 -11.18 4.42 -15.29
CA LEU A 32 -9.83 4.37 -15.85
C LEU A 32 -9.46 2.93 -16.26
N PRO A 33 -8.52 2.76 -17.20
CA PRO A 33 -7.93 1.45 -17.46
C PRO A 33 -7.38 0.85 -16.16
N THR A 34 -7.56 -0.45 -15.99
CA THR A 34 -7.18 -1.16 -14.76
C THR A 34 -5.72 -0.95 -14.37
N MET A 35 -4.83 -0.93 -15.36
CA MET A 35 -3.38 -0.69 -15.18
C MET A 35 -3.03 0.74 -14.77
N LEU A 36 -4.01 1.65 -14.76
CA LEU A 36 -3.85 3.01 -14.23
C LEU A 36 -4.57 3.15 -12.89
N GLN A 37 -5.77 2.59 -12.79
CA GLN A 37 -6.59 2.68 -11.59
C GLN A 37 -5.96 1.96 -10.39
N ALA A 38 -5.50 0.71 -10.59
CA ALA A 38 -4.94 -0.09 -9.50
C ALA A 38 -3.66 0.52 -8.89
N PRO A 39 -2.66 0.97 -9.66
CA PRO A 39 -1.51 1.67 -9.09
C PRO A 39 -1.87 2.96 -8.35
N LEU A 40 -2.79 3.77 -8.88
CA LEU A 40 -3.23 4.99 -8.21
C LEU A 40 -3.95 4.69 -6.89
N HIS A 41 -4.84 3.69 -6.88
CA HIS A 41 -5.48 3.21 -5.66
C HIS A 41 -4.45 2.78 -4.61
N LEU A 42 -3.45 2.00 -5.03
CA LEU A 42 -2.37 1.56 -4.15
C LEU A 42 -1.57 2.74 -3.59
N LEU A 43 -1.27 3.75 -4.40
CA LEU A 43 -0.55 4.96 -3.95
C LEU A 43 -1.29 5.69 -2.85
N PHE A 44 -2.61 5.91 -3.01
CA PHE A 44 -3.44 6.52 -1.97
C PHE A 44 -3.43 5.66 -0.69
N ALA A 45 -3.62 4.34 -0.83
CA ALA A 45 -3.60 3.42 0.30
C ALA A 45 -2.26 3.43 1.03
N LEU A 46 -1.13 3.36 0.31
CA LEU A 46 0.22 3.42 0.88
C LEU A 46 0.45 4.76 1.60
N ALA A 47 0.12 5.89 0.96
CA ALA A 47 0.27 7.20 1.57
C ALA A 47 -0.51 7.31 2.89
N LEU A 48 -1.75 6.82 2.94
CA LEU A 48 -2.56 6.76 4.16
C LEU A 48 -1.94 5.83 5.21
N VAL A 49 -1.49 4.64 4.82
CA VAL A 49 -0.82 3.70 5.74
C VAL A 49 0.38 4.37 6.42
N TYR A 50 1.19 5.09 5.66
CA TYR A 50 2.38 5.77 6.19
C TYR A 50 2.06 6.98 7.06
N LEU A 51 1.01 7.72 6.76
CA LEU A 51 0.54 8.82 7.61
C LEU A 51 -0.02 8.32 8.95
N TYR A 52 -0.83 7.25 8.92
CA TYR A 52 -1.43 6.68 10.14
C TYR A 52 -0.48 5.81 10.97
N ASN A 53 0.55 5.22 10.35
CA ASN A 53 1.48 4.32 11.01
C ASN A 53 2.93 4.79 10.87
N PRO A 54 3.32 5.88 11.56
CA PRO A 54 4.71 6.31 11.60
C PRO A 54 5.61 5.20 12.18
N PRO A 55 6.88 5.11 11.77
CA PRO A 55 7.77 4.01 12.14
C PRO A 55 8.03 3.93 13.65
N ASP A 56 7.90 5.03 14.34
CA ASP A 56 8.09 5.17 15.80
C ASP A 56 6.82 4.90 16.63
N LYS A 57 5.67 4.65 15.99
CA LYS A 57 4.37 4.47 16.69
C LYS A 57 4.39 3.36 17.74
N LYS A 58 4.98 2.19 17.38
CA LYS A 58 5.08 1.05 18.32
C LYS A 58 6.00 1.38 19.51
N TYR A 59 7.09 2.07 19.23
CA TYR A 59 8.05 2.47 20.25
C TYR A 59 7.48 3.52 21.19
N ARG A 60 6.82 4.55 20.66
CA ARG A 60 6.11 5.56 21.45
C ARG A 60 5.08 4.92 22.38
N LYS A 61 4.27 3.99 21.86
CA LYS A 61 3.29 3.25 22.69
C LYS A 61 3.97 2.44 23.80
N LYS A 62 5.12 1.81 23.54
CA LYS A 62 5.87 1.05 24.54
C LYS A 62 6.41 1.96 25.63
N LEU A 63 7.05 3.06 25.25
CA LEU A 63 7.56 4.07 26.20
C LEU A 63 6.45 4.68 27.07
N GLN A 64 5.31 5.02 26.47
CA GLN A 64 4.17 5.54 27.24
C GLN A 64 3.63 4.51 28.23
N LYS A 65 3.66 3.21 27.89
CA LYS A 65 3.23 2.15 28.80
C LYS A 65 4.22 1.92 29.96
N GLU A 66 5.53 2.10 29.70
CA GLU A 66 6.59 1.85 30.69
C GLU A 66 6.86 3.06 31.60
N LYS A 67 6.77 4.29 31.08
CA LYS A 67 7.19 5.53 31.77
C LYS A 67 6.07 6.53 32.08
N GLY A 68 4.82 6.20 31.71
CA GLY A 68 3.69 7.14 31.86
C GLY A 68 3.71 8.29 30.82
N GLU A 69 2.94 9.37 31.08
CA GLU A 69 2.71 10.45 30.11
C GLU A 69 3.92 11.38 29.84
N THR A 70 4.99 11.29 30.62
CA THR A 70 6.17 12.18 30.49
C THR A 70 7.32 11.53 29.72
N VAL A 71 7.14 11.35 28.41
CA VAL A 71 8.27 10.99 27.55
C VAL A 71 9.03 12.25 27.14
N SER A 72 10.31 12.35 27.54
CA SER A 72 11.17 13.47 27.23
C SER A 72 11.39 13.66 25.73
N ALA A 73 11.45 14.93 25.27
CA ALA A 73 11.78 15.26 23.88
C ALA A 73 13.14 14.70 23.45
N GLN A 74 14.08 14.50 24.37
CA GLN A 74 15.38 13.89 24.10
C GLN A 74 15.28 12.39 23.79
N GLU A 75 14.36 11.66 24.41
CA GLU A 75 14.12 10.24 24.11
C GLU A 75 13.43 10.05 22.77
N LEU A 76 12.58 11.00 22.37
CA LEU A 76 11.98 11.04 21.03
C LEU A 76 13.02 11.36 19.93
N ASN A 77 14.07 12.11 20.24
CA ASN A 77 15.14 12.43 19.30
C ASN A 77 16.08 11.24 19.00
N LYS A 78 16.15 10.23 19.86
CA LYS A 78 16.86 8.97 19.55
C LYS A 78 16.35 8.28 18.28
N PHE A 79 15.12 8.59 17.86
CA PHE A 79 14.47 8.10 16.64
C PHE A 79 14.55 9.09 15.45
N ALA A 80 15.49 10.03 15.47
CA ALA A 80 15.66 10.99 14.36
C ALA A 80 15.85 10.27 12.99
N TRP A 81 16.46 9.08 12.97
CA TRP A 81 16.62 8.28 11.75
C TRP A 81 15.28 7.78 11.18
N SER A 82 14.22 7.67 11.99
CA SER A 82 12.88 7.31 11.50
C SER A 82 12.30 8.35 10.54
N ARG A 83 12.72 9.61 10.64
CA ARG A 83 12.37 10.69 9.71
C ARG A 83 12.94 10.44 8.31
N TRP A 84 14.15 9.88 8.22
CA TRP A 84 14.75 9.53 6.94
C TRP A 84 13.97 8.44 6.22
N ILE A 85 13.44 7.46 6.95
CA ILE A 85 12.56 6.44 6.38
C ILE A 85 11.29 7.09 5.81
N ASP A 86 10.67 8.01 6.54
CA ASP A 86 9.47 8.70 6.06
C ASP A 86 9.75 9.57 4.82
N ILE A 87 10.94 10.20 4.75
CA ILE A 87 11.38 10.96 3.57
C ILE A 87 11.59 10.00 2.39
N LEU A 88 12.29 8.89 2.58
CA LEU A 88 12.49 7.88 1.53
C LEU A 88 11.17 7.31 1.02
N VAL A 89 10.23 7.03 1.92
CA VAL A 89 8.87 6.60 1.57
C VAL A 89 8.15 7.67 0.75
N ALA A 90 8.21 8.93 1.17
CA ALA A 90 7.58 10.04 0.43
C ALA A 90 8.17 10.18 -0.97
N VAL A 91 9.51 10.13 -1.10
CA VAL A 91 10.19 10.14 -2.40
C VAL A 91 9.76 8.95 -3.25
N GLY A 92 9.67 7.76 -2.66
CA GLY A 92 9.19 6.56 -3.35
C GLY A 92 7.77 6.72 -3.88
N ILE A 93 6.85 7.27 -3.09
CA ILE A 93 5.46 7.53 -3.50
C ILE A 93 5.41 8.56 -4.64
N VAL A 94 6.19 9.64 -4.56
CA VAL A 94 6.28 10.65 -5.63
C VAL A 94 6.83 10.03 -6.91
N PHE A 95 7.87 9.21 -6.83
CA PHE A 95 8.40 8.48 -7.98
C PHE A 95 7.37 7.54 -8.60
N GLN A 96 6.61 6.81 -7.79
CA GLN A 96 5.53 5.94 -8.24
C GLN A 96 4.46 6.73 -9.01
N LEU A 97 4.02 7.86 -8.44
CA LEU A 97 3.04 8.73 -9.09
C LEU A 97 3.57 9.25 -10.43
N TRP A 98 4.82 9.74 -10.44
CA TRP A 98 5.49 10.21 -11.65
C TRP A 98 5.54 9.11 -12.73
N TYR A 99 5.95 7.89 -12.34
CA TYR A 99 6.02 6.74 -13.25
C TYR A 99 4.66 6.41 -13.85
N VAL A 100 3.63 6.26 -13.01
CA VAL A 100 2.28 5.92 -13.47
C VAL A 100 1.70 6.97 -14.41
N VAL A 101 1.92 8.26 -14.14
CA VAL A 101 1.40 9.34 -14.98
C VAL A 101 2.14 9.44 -16.32
N ASN A 102 3.47 9.31 -16.31
CA ASN A 102 4.28 9.55 -17.53
C ASN A 102 4.46 8.30 -18.39
N ARG A 103 4.39 7.10 -17.80
CA ARG A 103 4.63 5.83 -18.49
C ARG A 103 3.41 4.90 -18.51
N TYR A 104 2.22 5.46 -18.28
CA TYR A 104 1.01 4.64 -18.20
C TYR A 104 0.74 3.87 -19.51
N GLN A 105 1.01 4.47 -20.69
CA GLN A 105 0.85 3.78 -21.96
C GLN A 105 1.79 2.56 -22.07
N SER A 106 3.02 2.71 -21.62
CA SER A 106 3.97 1.61 -21.52
C SER A 106 3.47 0.46 -20.64
N LEU A 107 2.71 0.77 -19.58
CA LEU A 107 2.08 -0.25 -18.73
C LEU A 107 0.87 -0.93 -19.40
N VAL A 108 0.05 -0.16 -20.12
CA VAL A 108 -1.17 -0.67 -20.78
C VAL A 108 -0.84 -1.50 -22.01
N ASP A 109 0.12 -1.04 -22.82
CA ASP A 109 0.51 -1.70 -24.08
C ASP A 109 1.57 -2.79 -23.89
N HIS A 110 2.02 -3.02 -22.64
CA HIS A 110 3.05 -4.01 -22.34
C HIS A 110 2.58 -5.42 -22.62
N VAL A 111 3.28 -6.10 -23.53
CA VAL A 111 3.06 -7.52 -23.83
C VAL A 111 4.10 -8.34 -23.08
N LEU A 112 3.61 -9.17 -22.14
CA LEU A 112 4.45 -10.00 -21.27
C LEU A 112 5.42 -10.86 -22.11
N PHE A 113 6.66 -10.94 -21.67
CA PHE A 113 7.77 -11.67 -22.26
C PHE A 113 8.26 -11.14 -23.62
N ILE A 114 7.52 -10.27 -24.31
CA ILE A 114 7.85 -9.71 -25.62
C ILE A 114 8.41 -8.31 -25.49
N SER A 115 7.69 -7.42 -24.82
CA SER A 115 8.11 -6.02 -24.68
C SER A 115 9.43 -5.88 -23.94
N PRO A 116 10.27 -4.89 -24.28
CA PRO A 116 11.48 -4.61 -23.52
C PRO A 116 11.14 -4.08 -22.13
N VAL A 117 11.98 -4.39 -21.16
CA VAL A 117 11.90 -3.86 -19.79
C VAL A 117 13.10 -2.96 -19.56
N ASP A 118 12.83 -1.69 -19.29
CA ASP A 118 13.84 -0.67 -19.05
C ASP A 118 14.32 -0.65 -17.58
N SER A 119 15.44 -0.02 -17.31
CA SER A 119 15.95 0.16 -15.94
C SER A 119 14.99 0.95 -15.05
N ILE A 120 14.19 1.86 -15.62
CA ILE A 120 13.16 2.62 -14.89
C ILE A 120 12.01 1.71 -14.46
N ASP A 121 11.64 0.72 -15.27
CA ASP A 121 10.60 -0.26 -14.96
C ASP A 121 11.06 -1.18 -13.82
N ILE A 122 12.34 -1.57 -13.82
CA ILE A 122 12.95 -2.32 -12.72
C ILE A 122 12.94 -1.48 -11.43
N ALA A 123 13.31 -0.20 -11.51
CA ALA A 123 13.26 0.69 -10.36
C ALA A 123 11.84 0.85 -9.82
N PHE A 124 10.84 0.97 -10.70
CA PHE A 124 9.43 1.02 -10.33
C PHE A 124 9.00 -0.23 -9.57
N MET A 125 9.35 -1.43 -10.06
CA MET A 125 9.09 -2.70 -9.39
C MET A 125 9.74 -2.77 -8.01
N VAL A 126 11.04 -2.47 -7.93
CA VAL A 126 11.79 -2.54 -6.65
C VAL A 126 11.21 -1.58 -5.62
N ILE A 127 10.94 -0.33 -6.01
CA ILE A 127 10.37 0.68 -5.12
C ILE A 127 8.96 0.26 -4.67
N THR A 128 8.12 -0.26 -5.58
CA THR A 128 6.79 -0.78 -5.25
C THR A 128 6.89 -1.91 -4.22
N ALA A 129 7.77 -2.89 -4.46
CA ALA A 129 7.97 -4.01 -3.56
C ALA A 129 8.45 -3.56 -2.17
N VAL A 130 9.43 -2.65 -2.11
CA VAL A 130 9.95 -2.11 -0.85
C VAL A 130 8.88 -1.32 -0.08
N LEU A 131 8.12 -0.47 -0.77
CA LEU A 131 7.02 0.27 -0.14
C LEU A 131 5.96 -0.68 0.41
N LEU A 132 5.55 -1.70 -0.35
CA LEU A 132 4.57 -2.69 0.12
C LEU A 132 5.10 -3.49 1.31
N LEU A 133 6.34 -3.98 1.25
CA LEU A 133 6.96 -4.72 2.35
C LEU A 133 7.03 -3.87 3.63
N GLU A 134 7.43 -2.61 3.51
CA GLU A 134 7.47 -1.71 4.66
C GLU A 134 6.06 -1.40 5.19
N ALA A 135 5.05 -1.25 4.33
CA ALA A 135 3.66 -1.09 4.74
C ALA A 135 3.14 -2.32 5.50
N VAL A 136 3.40 -3.53 5.00
CA VAL A 136 3.08 -4.80 5.68
C VAL A 136 3.75 -4.88 7.05
N ARG A 137 5.04 -4.54 7.14
CA ARG A 137 5.78 -4.53 8.40
C ARG A 137 5.15 -3.58 9.42
N ARG A 138 4.69 -2.40 8.99
CA ARG A 138 4.08 -1.40 9.89
C ARG A 138 2.68 -1.78 10.34
N THR A 139 1.87 -2.38 9.47
CA THR A 139 0.46 -2.69 9.73
C THR A 139 0.26 -4.08 10.33
N LEU A 140 0.73 -5.11 9.64
CA LEU A 140 0.50 -6.51 9.98
C LEU A 140 1.60 -7.11 10.87
N GLY A 141 2.77 -6.48 10.92
CA GLY A 141 3.86 -6.87 11.81
C GLY A 141 4.96 -7.70 11.15
N GLY A 142 5.92 -8.14 12.00
CA GLY A 142 7.16 -8.78 11.52
C GLY A 142 6.98 -10.21 11.02
N ILE A 143 5.98 -10.95 11.50
CA ILE A 143 5.79 -12.37 11.14
C ILE A 143 5.42 -12.47 9.65
N LEU A 144 4.39 -11.73 9.21
CA LEU A 144 3.97 -11.75 7.82
C LEU A 144 5.02 -11.14 6.88
N PHE A 145 5.70 -10.09 7.33
CA PHE A 145 6.84 -9.52 6.62
C PHE A 145 7.94 -10.57 6.37
N GLY A 146 8.34 -11.31 7.42
CA GLY A 146 9.33 -12.38 7.33
C GLY A 146 8.89 -13.52 6.40
N PHE A 147 7.61 -13.88 6.45
CA PHE A 147 7.03 -14.90 5.58
C PHE A 147 7.09 -14.49 4.10
N ILE A 148 6.74 -13.25 3.76
CA ILE A 148 6.85 -12.73 2.39
C ILE A 148 8.31 -12.70 1.93
N LEU A 149 9.23 -12.24 2.79
CA LEU A 149 10.67 -12.25 2.46
C LEU A 149 11.19 -13.65 2.18
N LEU A 150 10.75 -14.64 2.95
CA LEU A 150 11.12 -16.04 2.74
C LEU A 150 10.72 -16.52 1.33
N PHE A 151 9.51 -16.18 0.87
CA PHE A 151 9.08 -16.55 -0.48
C PHE A 151 9.82 -15.79 -1.57
N ILE A 152 10.17 -14.52 -1.36
CA ILE A 152 10.99 -13.76 -2.30
C ILE A 152 12.38 -14.41 -2.41
N ILE A 153 13.01 -14.72 -1.28
CA ILE A 153 14.31 -15.40 -1.25
C ILE A 153 14.21 -16.77 -1.91
N TYR A 154 13.17 -17.55 -1.58
CA TYR A 154 12.92 -18.85 -2.22
C TYR A 154 12.84 -18.70 -3.75
N ALA A 155 12.07 -17.75 -4.25
CA ALA A 155 11.93 -17.55 -5.69
C ALA A 155 13.25 -17.28 -6.40
N TRP A 156 14.25 -16.65 -5.72
CA TRP A 156 15.59 -16.42 -6.27
C TRP A 156 16.55 -17.60 -6.08
N THR A 157 16.34 -18.42 -5.04
CA THR A 157 17.25 -19.49 -4.66
C THR A 157 16.77 -20.90 -5.03
N ALA A 158 15.53 -21.03 -5.51
CA ALA A 158 14.92 -22.32 -5.84
C ALA A 158 15.72 -23.18 -6.80
N GLN A 159 16.51 -22.57 -7.69
CA GLN A 159 17.39 -23.27 -8.61
C GLN A 159 18.57 -24.01 -7.96
N TYR A 160 18.88 -23.69 -6.69
CA TYR A 160 19.96 -24.32 -5.93
C TYR A 160 19.44 -25.35 -4.92
N LEU A 161 18.12 -25.50 -4.77
CA LEU A 161 17.51 -26.39 -3.79
C LEU A 161 17.30 -27.78 -4.37
N PRO A 162 17.44 -28.86 -3.57
CA PRO A 162 17.23 -30.22 -4.02
C PRO A 162 15.75 -30.63 -4.01
N GLY A 163 15.42 -31.66 -4.79
CA GLY A 163 14.15 -32.37 -4.76
C GLY A 163 12.95 -31.54 -5.25
N ILE A 164 11.85 -31.62 -4.56
CA ILE A 164 10.57 -30.98 -4.95
C ILE A 164 10.60 -29.45 -4.89
N LEU A 165 11.59 -28.86 -4.22
CA LEU A 165 11.77 -27.42 -4.10
C LEU A 165 12.59 -26.84 -5.27
N TYR A 166 13.15 -27.72 -6.11
CA TYR A 166 13.96 -27.32 -7.27
C TYR A 166 13.08 -26.68 -8.35
N THR A 167 13.55 -25.56 -8.85
CA THR A 167 12.98 -24.93 -10.06
C THR A 167 14.10 -24.67 -11.05
N ARG A 168 13.84 -24.91 -12.33
CA ARG A 168 14.83 -24.71 -13.39
C ARG A 168 15.37 -23.29 -13.36
N GLY A 169 16.68 -23.14 -13.18
CA GLY A 169 17.36 -21.88 -13.12
C GLY A 169 17.26 -21.09 -14.44
N LYS A 170 17.22 -19.78 -14.30
CA LYS A 170 17.26 -18.82 -15.39
C LYS A 170 18.43 -17.85 -15.17
N PRO A 171 19.02 -17.27 -16.25
CA PRO A 171 19.98 -16.19 -16.11
C PRO A 171 19.39 -15.04 -15.27
N PHE A 172 20.24 -14.38 -14.47
CA PHE A 172 19.80 -13.30 -13.56
C PHE A 172 18.97 -12.22 -14.25
N ALA A 173 19.42 -11.78 -15.44
CA ALA A 173 18.69 -10.77 -16.22
C ALA A 173 17.28 -11.24 -16.63
N ALA A 174 17.12 -12.52 -17.00
CA ALA A 174 15.83 -13.10 -17.34
C ALA A 174 14.92 -13.23 -16.11
N MET A 175 15.47 -13.56 -14.95
CA MET A 175 14.73 -13.57 -13.68
C MET A 175 14.28 -12.17 -13.31
N LEU A 176 15.16 -11.18 -13.39
CA LEU A 176 14.83 -9.80 -13.07
C LEU A 176 13.73 -9.26 -13.98
N LYS A 177 13.83 -9.51 -15.30
CA LYS A 177 12.77 -9.17 -16.26
C LYS A 177 11.44 -9.83 -15.87
N GLN A 178 11.45 -11.12 -15.62
CA GLN A 178 10.24 -11.87 -15.25
C GLN A 178 9.62 -11.36 -13.93
N PHE A 179 10.43 -10.99 -12.95
CA PHE A 179 9.94 -10.38 -11.70
C PHE A 179 9.30 -9.01 -11.96
N THR A 180 9.95 -8.16 -12.76
CA THR A 180 9.41 -6.84 -13.09
C THR A 180 8.08 -6.96 -13.82
N GLU A 181 8.01 -7.76 -14.86
CA GLU A 181 6.78 -8.00 -15.61
C GLU A 181 5.69 -8.65 -14.74
N GLY A 182 6.03 -9.70 -14.00
CA GLY A 182 5.08 -10.43 -13.16
C GLY A 182 4.54 -9.62 -12.00
N MET A 183 5.35 -8.76 -11.38
CA MET A 183 4.92 -7.98 -10.22
C MET A 183 4.17 -6.71 -10.59
N THR A 184 4.63 -5.95 -11.59
CA THR A 184 4.14 -4.58 -11.83
C THR A 184 3.52 -4.33 -13.20
N MET A 185 3.76 -5.20 -14.19
CA MET A 185 3.26 -5.03 -15.56
C MET A 185 2.19 -6.06 -15.94
N SER A 186 1.82 -6.91 -14.99
CA SER A 186 0.84 -7.98 -15.20
C SER A 186 -0.41 -7.75 -14.37
N THR A 187 -1.56 -8.07 -14.95
CA THR A 187 -2.84 -8.16 -14.23
C THR A 187 -2.88 -9.32 -13.21
N SER A 188 -1.87 -10.17 -13.19
CA SER A 188 -1.71 -11.26 -12.22
C SER A 188 -0.74 -10.90 -11.07
N GLY A 189 -0.04 -9.76 -11.17
CA GLY A 189 0.93 -9.30 -10.17
C GLY A 189 0.31 -8.47 -9.04
N ILE A 190 1.09 -7.51 -8.54
CA ILE A 190 0.66 -6.59 -7.47
C ILE A 190 -0.59 -5.82 -7.89
N PHE A 191 -0.65 -5.38 -9.15
CA PHE A 191 -1.80 -4.67 -9.72
C PHE A 191 -2.91 -5.61 -10.23
N GLY A 192 -2.83 -6.87 -9.83
CA GLY A 192 -3.74 -7.93 -10.24
C GLY A 192 -5.07 -7.94 -9.50
N SER A 193 -5.77 -9.08 -9.61
CA SER A 193 -7.12 -9.29 -9.11
C SER A 193 -7.36 -8.84 -7.66
N PRO A 194 -6.46 -9.09 -6.67
CA PRO A 194 -6.72 -8.67 -5.29
C PRO A 194 -6.79 -7.15 -5.13
N LEU A 195 -5.88 -6.42 -5.77
CA LEU A 195 -5.88 -4.96 -5.71
C LEU A 195 -7.02 -4.35 -6.51
N GLN A 196 -7.33 -4.94 -7.66
CA GLN A 196 -8.49 -4.54 -8.48
C GLN A 196 -9.80 -4.74 -7.75
N THR A 197 -9.97 -5.86 -7.06
CA THR A 197 -11.14 -6.11 -6.20
C THR A 197 -11.22 -5.08 -5.06
N SER A 198 -10.08 -4.72 -4.48
CA SER A 198 -10.02 -3.66 -3.47
C SER A 198 -10.47 -2.32 -4.04
N ALA A 199 -9.98 -1.94 -5.23
CA ALA A 199 -10.28 -0.67 -5.86
C ALA A 199 -11.71 -0.58 -6.41
N ASN A 200 -12.25 -1.68 -6.95
CA ASN A 200 -13.53 -1.69 -7.68
C ASN A 200 -14.72 -2.17 -6.85
N SER A 201 -14.48 -2.89 -5.75
CA SER A 201 -15.58 -3.47 -4.97
C SER A 201 -15.45 -3.18 -3.49
N LEU A 202 -14.37 -3.59 -2.84
CA LEU A 202 -14.24 -3.48 -1.38
C LEU A 202 -14.29 -2.05 -0.90
N PHE A 203 -13.68 -1.11 -1.63
CA PHE A 203 -13.71 0.30 -1.29
C PHE A 203 -15.16 0.81 -1.19
N TYR A 204 -15.99 0.52 -2.18
CA TYR A 204 -17.38 0.97 -2.22
C TYR A 204 -18.24 0.28 -1.16
N PHE A 205 -18.01 -1.00 -0.87
CA PHE A 205 -18.68 -1.70 0.23
C PHE A 205 -18.33 -1.08 1.59
N ILE A 206 -17.06 -0.73 1.82
CA ILE A 206 -16.63 -0.07 3.06
C ILE A 206 -17.28 1.32 3.19
N VAL A 207 -17.29 2.10 2.10
CA VAL A 207 -17.93 3.42 2.07
C VAL A 207 -19.44 3.30 2.32
N PHE A 208 -20.11 2.37 1.64
CA PHE A 208 -21.52 2.10 1.86
C PHE A 208 -21.82 1.69 3.30
N GLY A 209 -21.02 0.76 3.85
CA GLY A 209 -21.16 0.32 5.24
C GLY A 209 -20.95 1.45 6.24
N ALA A 210 -19.95 2.31 6.02
CA ALA A 210 -19.72 3.48 6.86
C ALA A 210 -20.85 4.51 6.76
N PHE A 211 -21.36 4.74 5.55
CA PHE A 211 -22.52 5.60 5.30
C PHE A 211 -23.77 5.03 6.01
N PHE A 212 -24.06 3.75 5.80
CA PHE A 212 -25.18 3.07 6.43
C PHE A 212 -25.09 3.08 7.97
N SER A 213 -23.89 2.89 8.52
CA SER A 213 -23.66 3.01 9.96
C SER A 213 -23.88 4.43 10.48
N ALA A 214 -23.52 5.44 9.70
CA ALA A 214 -23.69 6.84 10.09
C ALA A 214 -25.17 7.31 10.05
N PHE A 215 -25.94 6.81 9.07
CA PHE A 215 -27.36 7.18 8.89
C PHE A 215 -28.31 6.12 9.44
N GLY A 216 -27.89 4.87 9.54
CA GLY A 216 -28.68 3.73 10.00
C GLY A 216 -28.39 3.29 11.43
N GLY A 217 -27.62 4.08 12.19
CA GLY A 217 -27.45 3.91 13.64
C GLY A 217 -28.80 3.99 14.40
N GLU A 218 -29.85 4.37 13.69
CA GLU A 218 -31.25 4.32 14.08
C GLU A 218 -31.95 2.98 13.74
N TRP A 219 -31.15 1.90 13.56
CA TRP A 219 -31.74 0.56 13.51
C TRP A 219 -32.56 0.25 14.77
N GLU A 220 -32.17 0.82 15.90
CA GLU A 220 -32.98 0.82 17.13
C GLU A 220 -34.33 1.52 16.94
N LEU A 221 -34.38 2.66 16.25
CA LEU A 221 -35.64 3.34 15.89
C LEU A 221 -36.53 2.49 14.97
N PHE A 222 -35.93 1.79 14.02
CA PHE A 222 -36.67 0.87 13.14
C PHE A 222 -37.24 -0.31 13.93
N LEU A 223 -36.48 -0.89 14.87
CA LEU A 223 -36.96 -1.95 15.74
C LEU A 223 -38.02 -1.45 16.77
N GLU A 224 -37.89 -0.22 17.23
CA GLU A 224 -38.86 0.42 18.13
C GLU A 224 -40.16 0.71 17.40
N SER A 225 -40.13 1.18 16.16
CA SER A 225 -41.30 1.38 15.32
C SER A 225 -41.97 0.07 14.88
N ALA A 226 -41.25 -1.04 14.85
CA ALA A 226 -41.77 -2.37 14.53
C ALA A 226 -42.35 -3.11 15.76
N ARG A 227 -42.11 -2.58 16.97
CA ARG A 227 -42.65 -3.12 18.23
C ARG A 227 -43.90 -2.39 18.75
N GLY A 228 -44.26 -1.26 18.16
CA GLY A 228 -45.50 -0.51 18.41
C GLY A 228 -46.58 -0.86 17.40
#